data_bbbf2520067b47d30e9accf236f66827
#
_entry.id   bbbf2520067b47d30e9accf236f66827
#
_cell.length_a   1.000
_cell.length_b   1.000
_cell.length_c   1.000
_cell.angle_alpha   90.00
_cell.angle_beta   90.00
_cell.angle_gamma   90.00
#
_symmetry.space_group_name_H-M   'P 1'
#
loop_
_entity.id
_entity.type
_entity.pdbx_description
1 polymer ?
#
loop_
_entity_poly.entity_id
_entity_poly.type
_entity_poly.pdbx_seq_one_letter_code
_entity_poly.pdbx_strand_id
1 'polypeptide(L)'
;MSTLKRAVITGIGAISCIGNNISEITKSLKSGTSGIRFNESYKELGMRSHISGSINLNLKDLIDRKHLRFMGEAASYAYLSAAEAIKDSGLDLSRFSSQDVGVIAGSGGASSRSQVEAADIVKSKGVKRIGPYRVTQTMGNTVSAALATFFGIKGVNFSISSACSTSAHCIGSALEQIQLGKQKIILAGGAEDEHWTMSSMFDAMGALSSSYNESPEKASRPFDKDRDGFVIAGGAGMLVVEELDHALERNADIYAEITGYGATSDGDDMVHPSGEGATNCMLKAVEMHGKDNIDYINAHGTSTPAGDLSLIHI
;
A
#
# COMPACT_ATOMS: atom_id res chain seq x y z
N MET A 1 -9.55 -28.37 -20.56
CA MET A 1 -8.94 -27.44 -19.57
C MET A 1 -9.86 -26.23 -19.49
N SER A 2 -10.36 -25.84 -18.29
CA SER A 2 -11.12 -24.60 -18.18
C SER A 2 -10.19 -23.44 -18.53
N THR A 3 -10.63 -22.55 -19.41
CA THR A 3 -9.91 -21.29 -19.67
C THR A 3 -9.86 -20.49 -18.37
N LEU A 4 -8.70 -19.93 -18.06
CA LEU A 4 -8.55 -19.03 -16.91
C LEU A 4 -9.51 -17.83 -17.04
N LYS A 5 -10.10 -17.42 -15.93
CA LYS A 5 -10.95 -16.23 -15.89
C LYS A 5 -10.10 -14.96 -16.06
N ARG A 6 -10.72 -13.91 -16.60
CA ARG A 6 -10.06 -12.60 -16.76
C ARG A 6 -10.41 -11.70 -15.58
N ALA A 7 -9.46 -10.88 -15.12
CA ALA A 7 -9.66 -9.96 -14.00
C ALA A 7 -9.45 -8.52 -14.44
N VAL A 8 -10.38 -7.65 -14.01
CA VAL A 8 -10.40 -6.23 -14.33
C VAL A 8 -10.48 -5.38 -13.07
N ILE A 9 -10.07 -4.12 -13.17
CA ILE A 9 -10.18 -3.12 -12.11
C ILE A 9 -11.44 -2.30 -12.36
N THR A 10 -12.36 -2.33 -11.41
CA THR A 10 -13.64 -1.62 -11.50
C THR A 10 -13.79 -0.50 -10.46
N GLY A 11 -12.87 -0.40 -9.50
CA GLY A 11 -12.89 0.67 -8.51
C GLY A 11 -11.50 0.95 -7.97
N ILE A 12 -11.23 2.21 -7.67
CA ILE A 12 -9.97 2.73 -7.18
C ILE A 12 -10.22 3.66 -5.99
N GLY A 13 -9.41 3.52 -4.93
CA GLY A 13 -9.40 4.45 -3.81
C GLY A 13 -8.00 4.59 -3.25
N ALA A 14 -7.62 5.80 -2.87
CA ALA A 14 -6.29 6.05 -2.34
C ALA A 14 -6.24 7.23 -1.36
N ILE A 15 -5.31 7.14 -0.43
CA ILE A 15 -4.89 8.21 0.48
C ILE A 15 -3.37 8.32 0.42
N SER A 16 -2.87 9.53 0.28
CA SER A 16 -1.42 9.80 0.28
C SER A 16 -1.13 11.21 0.82
N CYS A 17 0.14 11.54 1.00
CA CYS A 17 0.55 12.89 1.42
C CYS A 17 0.20 13.98 0.39
N ILE A 18 -0.20 13.64 -0.84
CA ILE A 18 -0.62 14.60 -1.89
C ILE A 18 -2.15 14.68 -2.06
N GLY A 19 -2.92 13.92 -1.28
CA GLY A 19 -4.39 13.98 -1.30
C GLY A 19 -5.03 12.85 -0.51
N ASN A 20 -6.23 13.10 -0.04
CA ASN A 20 -7.00 12.22 0.84
C ASN A 20 -8.05 11.39 0.07
N ASN A 21 -8.07 11.49 -1.24
CA ASN A 21 -8.92 10.75 -2.17
C ASN A 21 -8.33 10.85 -3.59
N ILE A 22 -8.84 10.05 -4.51
CA ILE A 22 -8.38 10.01 -5.92
C ILE A 22 -8.46 11.36 -6.61
N SER A 23 -9.50 12.14 -6.36
CA SER A 23 -9.66 13.47 -6.98
C SER A 23 -8.56 14.45 -6.56
N GLU A 24 -8.27 14.52 -5.26
CA GLU A 24 -7.20 15.37 -4.72
C GLU A 24 -5.82 14.92 -5.20
N ILE A 25 -5.55 13.61 -5.17
CA ILE A 25 -4.31 13.02 -5.66
C ILE A 25 -4.11 13.36 -7.13
N THR A 26 -5.14 13.16 -7.95
CA THR A 26 -5.10 13.50 -9.39
C THR A 26 -4.81 14.97 -9.64
N LYS A 27 -5.44 15.86 -8.86
CA LYS A 27 -5.17 17.29 -8.93
C LYS A 27 -3.73 17.63 -8.59
N SER A 28 -3.20 17.06 -7.52
CA SER A 28 -1.82 17.27 -7.07
C SER A 28 -0.80 16.74 -8.08
N LEU A 29 -1.05 15.55 -8.66
CA LEU A 29 -0.22 15.00 -9.73
C LEU A 29 -0.20 15.91 -10.98
N LYS A 30 -1.36 16.41 -11.42
CA LYS A 30 -1.47 17.30 -12.56
C LYS A 30 -0.78 18.65 -12.34
N SER A 31 -0.75 19.14 -11.10
CA SER A 31 -0.10 20.42 -10.75
C SER A 31 1.36 20.27 -10.31
N GLY A 32 1.89 19.05 -10.19
CA GLY A 32 3.23 18.80 -9.68
C GLY A 32 3.40 19.19 -8.21
N THR A 33 2.34 19.14 -7.41
CA THR A 33 2.38 19.56 -6.00
C THR A 33 3.00 18.45 -5.14
N SER A 34 4.08 18.75 -4.41
CA SER A 34 4.68 17.85 -3.44
C SER A 34 3.90 17.82 -2.13
N GLY A 35 3.75 16.61 -1.56
CA GLY A 35 3.20 16.41 -0.21
C GLY A 35 4.26 16.31 0.89
N ILE A 36 5.54 16.32 0.53
CA ILE A 36 6.64 16.21 1.50
C ILE A 36 6.77 17.51 2.27
N ARG A 37 6.93 17.40 3.59
CA ARG A 37 7.02 18.54 4.52
C ARG A 37 8.10 18.29 5.56
N PHE A 38 8.57 19.38 6.17
CA PHE A 38 9.42 19.32 7.33
C PHE A 38 8.68 18.66 8.49
N ASN A 39 9.38 17.77 9.21
CA ASN A 39 8.84 17.01 10.34
C ASN A 39 9.66 17.35 11.60
N GLU A 40 9.10 18.21 12.45
CA GLU A 40 9.78 18.68 13.66
C GLU A 40 10.12 17.52 14.62
N SER A 41 9.26 16.50 14.71
CA SER A 41 9.51 15.37 15.61
C SER A 41 10.75 14.56 15.19
N TYR A 42 11.04 14.48 13.89
CA TYR A 42 12.26 13.79 13.40
C TYR A 42 13.52 14.55 13.79
N LYS A 43 13.48 15.89 13.67
CA LYS A 43 14.56 16.76 14.12
C LYS A 43 14.80 16.67 15.64
N GLU A 44 13.72 16.72 16.44
CA GLU A 44 13.80 16.59 17.90
C GLU A 44 14.37 15.24 18.35
N LEU A 45 14.12 14.17 17.58
CA LEU A 45 14.68 12.85 17.82
C LEU A 45 16.13 12.70 17.33
N GLY A 46 16.73 13.73 16.71
CA GLY A 46 18.10 13.71 16.22
C GLY A 46 18.31 12.85 14.97
N MET A 47 17.26 12.61 14.18
CA MET A 47 17.39 11.95 12.89
C MET A 47 18.17 12.85 11.90
N ARG A 48 18.80 12.26 10.89
CA ARG A 48 19.45 13.01 9.80
C ARG A 48 18.43 13.60 8.83
N SER A 49 17.40 12.81 8.51
CA SER A 49 16.28 13.26 7.70
C SER A 49 15.22 13.92 8.58
N HIS A 50 14.89 15.17 8.28
CA HIS A 50 13.85 15.94 8.99
C HIS A 50 12.58 16.11 8.16
N ILE A 51 12.33 15.23 7.19
CA ILE A 51 11.24 15.37 6.24
C ILE A 51 10.43 14.08 6.13
N SER A 52 9.13 14.22 5.87
CA SER A 52 8.22 13.08 5.64
C SER A 52 7.03 13.48 4.78
N GLY A 53 6.36 12.46 4.21
CA GLY A 53 5.08 12.59 3.54
C GLY A 53 3.94 12.19 4.48
N SER A 54 3.72 12.96 5.56
CA SER A 54 2.69 12.67 6.56
C SER A 54 1.28 12.90 6.01
N ILE A 55 0.34 12.07 6.43
CA ILE A 55 -1.08 12.20 6.11
C ILE A 55 -1.74 13.19 7.04
N ASN A 56 -2.43 14.18 6.48
CA ASN A 56 -3.17 15.18 7.25
C ASN A 56 -4.67 14.84 7.27
N LEU A 57 -5.04 13.86 8.10
CA LEU A 57 -6.42 13.43 8.32
C LEU A 57 -6.73 13.30 9.81
N ASN A 58 -7.88 13.78 10.20
CA ASN A 58 -8.44 13.45 11.53
C ASN A 58 -9.32 12.18 11.39
N LEU A 59 -8.72 11.02 11.63
CA LEU A 59 -9.41 9.74 11.51
C LEU A 59 -10.66 9.61 12.39
N LYS A 60 -10.73 10.35 13.50
CA LYS A 60 -11.88 10.34 14.42
C LYS A 60 -13.13 10.97 13.82
N ASP A 61 -12.97 11.86 12.85
CA ASP A 61 -14.08 12.52 12.17
C ASP A 61 -14.59 11.68 10.96
N LEU A 62 -13.77 10.75 10.49
CA LEU A 62 -14.02 9.99 9.26
C LEU A 62 -14.44 8.54 9.52
N ILE A 63 -14.05 7.97 10.66
CA ILE A 63 -14.30 6.57 11.00
C ILE A 63 -15.06 6.47 12.31
N ASP A 64 -16.17 5.70 12.31
CA ASP A 64 -16.91 5.44 13.54
C ASP A 64 -15.96 4.93 14.65
N ARG A 65 -16.07 5.52 15.84
CA ARG A 65 -15.27 5.17 17.01
C ARG A 65 -15.31 3.67 17.34
N LYS A 66 -16.42 2.99 17.02
CA LYS A 66 -16.59 1.55 17.24
C LYS A 66 -15.64 0.73 16.35
N HIS A 67 -15.30 1.24 15.16
CA HIS A 67 -14.35 0.63 14.24
C HIS A 67 -12.92 1.10 14.52
N LEU A 68 -12.72 2.40 14.64
CA LEU A 68 -11.40 3.01 14.79
C LEU A 68 -10.60 2.44 15.97
N ARG A 69 -11.26 2.09 17.07
CA ARG A 69 -10.58 1.51 18.24
C ARG A 69 -9.86 0.19 17.99
N PHE A 70 -10.20 -0.53 16.91
CA PHE A 70 -9.56 -1.78 16.52
C PHE A 70 -8.45 -1.61 15.49
N MET A 71 -8.31 -0.43 14.90
CA MET A 71 -7.40 -0.15 13.79
C MET A 71 -6.21 0.69 14.23
N GLY A 72 -5.01 0.37 13.71
CA GLY A 72 -3.89 1.29 13.61
C GLY A 72 -4.08 2.22 12.40
N GLU A 73 -3.15 3.15 12.17
CA GLU A 73 -3.27 4.12 11.08
C GLU A 73 -3.27 3.46 9.71
N ALA A 74 -2.36 2.49 9.44
CA ALA A 74 -2.35 1.76 8.17
C ALA A 74 -3.71 1.11 7.85
N ALA A 75 -4.32 0.42 8.83
CA ALA A 75 -5.64 -0.19 8.66
C ALA A 75 -6.75 0.87 8.47
N SER A 76 -6.61 2.02 9.10
CA SER A 76 -7.56 3.14 8.95
C SER A 76 -7.49 3.77 7.56
N TYR A 77 -6.29 3.97 7.03
CA TYR A 77 -6.09 4.46 5.66
C TYR A 77 -6.60 3.45 4.63
N ALA A 78 -6.32 2.16 4.84
CA ALA A 78 -6.87 1.10 4.00
C ALA A 78 -8.40 1.06 4.01
N TYR A 79 -9.01 1.24 5.18
CA TYR A 79 -10.47 1.28 5.31
C TYR A 79 -11.10 2.43 4.52
N LEU A 80 -10.55 3.64 4.64
CA LEU A 80 -11.04 4.81 3.90
C LEU A 80 -10.82 4.67 2.39
N SER A 81 -9.63 4.20 1.98
CA SER A 81 -9.33 3.94 0.57
C SER A 81 -10.21 2.83 -0.02
N ALA A 82 -10.47 1.76 0.73
CA ALA A 82 -11.37 0.70 0.31
C ALA A 82 -12.82 1.19 0.19
N ALA A 83 -13.28 2.03 1.12
CA ALA A 83 -14.61 2.63 1.05
C ALA A 83 -14.77 3.50 -0.23
N GLU A 84 -13.74 4.27 -0.59
CA GLU A 84 -13.69 5.02 -1.85
C GLU A 84 -13.74 4.08 -3.06
N ALA A 85 -12.88 3.04 -3.10
CA ALA A 85 -12.83 2.08 -4.20
C ALA A 85 -14.17 1.33 -4.39
N ILE A 86 -14.83 0.93 -3.30
CA ILE A 86 -16.14 0.29 -3.34
C ILE A 86 -17.19 1.24 -3.92
N LYS A 87 -17.21 2.49 -3.46
CA LYS A 87 -18.12 3.52 -3.97
C LYS A 87 -17.88 3.79 -5.45
N ASP A 88 -16.63 3.92 -5.84
CA ASP A 88 -16.19 4.17 -7.23
C ASP A 88 -16.61 3.02 -8.15
N SER A 89 -16.50 1.78 -7.70
CA SER A 89 -16.92 0.60 -8.47
C SER A 89 -18.41 0.47 -8.71
N GLY A 90 -19.25 1.25 -8.01
CA GLY A 90 -20.70 1.12 -8.06
C GLY A 90 -21.26 -0.17 -7.45
N LEU A 91 -20.45 -0.93 -6.71
CA LEU A 91 -20.89 -2.15 -6.04
C LEU A 91 -21.72 -1.83 -4.80
N ASP A 92 -22.82 -2.57 -4.63
CA ASP A 92 -23.61 -2.51 -3.41
C ASP A 92 -22.90 -3.30 -2.29
N LEU A 93 -22.73 -2.67 -1.13
CA LEU A 93 -22.14 -3.30 0.06
C LEU A 93 -22.86 -4.58 0.50
N SER A 94 -24.17 -4.72 0.23
CA SER A 94 -24.92 -5.95 0.53
C SER A 94 -24.33 -7.18 -0.17
N ARG A 95 -23.67 -6.99 -1.32
CA ARG A 95 -22.99 -8.08 -2.05
C ARG A 95 -21.71 -8.55 -1.37
N PHE A 96 -21.09 -7.73 -0.52
CA PHE A 96 -19.86 -8.09 0.19
C PHE A 96 -20.05 -9.18 1.25
N SER A 97 -21.29 -9.45 1.66
CA SER A 97 -21.61 -10.59 2.53
C SER A 97 -21.61 -11.94 1.82
N SER A 98 -21.36 -11.99 0.52
CA SER A 98 -21.18 -13.23 -0.26
C SER A 98 -19.80 -13.87 -0.02
N GLN A 99 -19.72 -15.20 -0.11
CA GLN A 99 -18.47 -15.92 -0.13
C GLN A 99 -17.66 -15.72 -1.42
N ASP A 100 -18.28 -15.13 -2.45
CA ASP A 100 -17.63 -14.79 -3.73
C ASP A 100 -16.79 -13.51 -3.64
N VAL A 101 -16.88 -12.77 -2.54
CA VAL A 101 -16.13 -11.52 -2.30
C VAL A 101 -15.09 -11.72 -1.24
N GLY A 102 -13.82 -11.49 -1.61
CA GLY A 102 -12.65 -11.63 -0.75
C GLY A 102 -11.93 -10.31 -0.48
N VAL A 103 -10.94 -10.37 0.39
CA VAL A 103 -9.96 -9.30 0.63
C VAL A 103 -8.55 -9.88 0.74
N ILE A 104 -7.63 -9.30 0.00
CA ILE A 104 -6.20 -9.58 0.05
C ILE A 104 -5.49 -8.24 0.14
N ALA A 105 -5.12 -7.83 1.35
CA ALA A 105 -4.53 -6.53 1.59
C ALA A 105 -3.53 -6.58 2.74
N GLY A 106 -2.44 -5.86 2.63
CA GLY A 106 -1.35 -5.96 3.58
C GLY A 106 -0.66 -4.64 3.92
N SER A 107 0.39 -4.76 4.70
CA SER A 107 1.28 -3.68 5.10
C SER A 107 2.69 -4.24 5.24
N GLY A 108 3.71 -3.46 4.90
CA GLY A 108 5.10 -3.83 5.09
C GLY A 108 5.52 -3.82 6.56
N GLY A 109 5.04 -2.82 7.31
CA GLY A 109 5.41 -2.61 8.72
C GLY A 109 4.25 -2.75 9.71
N ALA A 110 3.03 -3.02 9.27
CA ALA A 110 1.81 -3.03 10.07
C ALA A 110 1.64 -1.71 10.88
N SER A 111 1.53 -1.75 12.20
CA SER A 111 1.41 -0.56 13.04
C SER A 111 2.53 -0.50 14.07
N SER A 112 3.68 -0.01 13.67
CA SER A 112 4.84 0.19 14.55
C SER A 112 4.53 1.20 15.67
N ARG A 113 3.78 2.25 15.40
CA ARG A 113 3.26 3.19 16.40
C ARG A 113 2.50 2.48 17.51
N SER A 114 1.48 1.69 17.16
CA SER A 114 0.63 1.00 18.14
C SER A 114 1.42 0.00 18.98
N GLN A 115 2.46 -0.61 18.42
CA GLN A 115 3.35 -1.52 19.12
C GLN A 115 4.18 -0.80 20.18
N VAL A 116 4.80 0.32 19.82
CA VAL A 116 5.61 1.11 20.74
C VAL A 116 4.75 1.72 21.85
N GLU A 117 3.61 2.31 21.51
CA GLU A 117 2.65 2.82 22.50
C GLU A 117 2.21 1.73 23.49
N ALA A 118 1.95 0.50 23.01
CA ALA A 118 1.60 -0.62 23.90
C ALA A 118 2.76 -0.97 24.84
N ALA A 119 3.99 -1.02 24.33
CA ALA A 119 5.19 -1.29 25.11
C ALA A 119 5.41 -0.23 26.21
N ASP A 120 5.24 1.06 25.86
CA ASP A 120 5.40 2.17 26.81
C ASP A 120 4.32 2.17 27.90
N ILE A 121 3.08 1.85 27.54
CA ILE A 121 2.01 1.67 28.53
C ILE A 121 2.34 0.53 29.50
N VAL A 122 2.85 -0.61 29.01
CA VAL A 122 3.26 -1.73 29.89
C VAL A 122 4.34 -1.30 30.87
N LYS A 123 5.39 -0.65 30.36
CA LYS A 123 6.53 -0.24 31.17
C LYS A 123 6.15 0.83 32.22
N SER A 124 5.29 1.78 31.84
CA SER A 124 4.95 2.91 32.73
C SER A 124 3.73 2.64 33.63
N LYS A 125 2.75 1.84 33.19
CA LYS A 125 1.44 1.71 33.84
C LYS A 125 1.00 0.25 34.08
N GLY A 126 1.75 -0.71 33.55
CA GLY A 126 1.48 -2.15 33.65
C GLY A 126 0.43 -2.66 32.66
N VAL A 127 0.41 -4.00 32.49
CA VAL A 127 -0.40 -4.72 31.47
C VAL A 127 -1.89 -4.38 31.51
N LYS A 128 -2.46 -4.19 32.71
CA LYS A 128 -3.89 -3.88 32.87
C LYS A 128 -4.33 -2.56 32.20
N ARG A 129 -3.38 -1.71 31.83
CA ARG A 129 -3.65 -0.40 31.21
C ARG A 129 -3.52 -0.39 29.69
N ILE A 130 -3.04 -1.47 29.06
CA ILE A 130 -2.93 -1.59 27.61
C ILE A 130 -4.31 -1.47 26.91
N GLY A 131 -5.36 -1.98 27.54
CA GLY A 131 -6.68 -2.11 26.95
C GLY A 131 -6.81 -3.33 26.00
N PRO A 132 -8.03 -3.66 25.57
CA PRO A 132 -8.33 -4.93 24.88
C PRO A 132 -8.10 -4.88 23.35
N TYR A 133 -7.73 -3.75 22.78
CA TYR A 133 -7.74 -3.55 21.32
C TYR A 133 -6.36 -3.60 20.65
N ARG A 134 -5.25 -3.61 21.42
CA ARG A 134 -3.90 -3.49 20.86
C ARG A 134 -3.50 -4.69 19.98
N VAL A 135 -3.98 -5.89 20.29
CA VAL A 135 -3.71 -7.07 19.45
C VAL A 135 -4.19 -6.85 18.02
N THR A 136 -5.43 -6.38 17.84
CA THR A 136 -6.00 -6.14 16.51
C THR A 136 -5.31 -4.99 15.77
N GLN A 137 -4.77 -4.01 16.48
CA GLN A 137 -4.03 -2.90 15.90
C GLN A 137 -2.62 -3.30 15.41
N THR A 138 -2.01 -4.34 16.02
CA THR A 138 -0.59 -4.69 15.83
C THR A 138 -0.35 -6.01 15.11
N MET A 139 -1.38 -6.85 14.95
CA MET A 139 -1.22 -8.14 14.25
C MET A 139 -0.86 -7.94 12.77
N GLY A 140 -0.04 -8.85 12.20
CA GLY A 140 0.46 -8.73 10.83
C GLY A 140 -0.63 -8.64 9.75
N ASN A 141 -1.84 -9.18 10.03
CA ASN A 141 -2.99 -9.11 9.13
C ASN A 141 -4.02 -8.04 9.53
N THR A 142 -3.61 -7.01 10.29
CA THR A 142 -4.52 -5.96 10.77
C THR A 142 -5.32 -5.31 9.64
N VAL A 143 -4.70 -5.08 8.47
CA VAL A 143 -5.32 -4.44 7.31
C VAL A 143 -6.46 -5.30 6.78
N SER A 144 -6.18 -6.53 6.36
CA SER A 144 -7.21 -7.40 5.77
C SER A 144 -8.29 -7.78 6.77
N ALA A 145 -7.94 -7.99 8.05
CA ALA A 145 -8.89 -8.30 9.10
C ALA A 145 -9.87 -7.15 9.37
N ALA A 146 -9.39 -5.90 9.41
CA ALA A 146 -10.23 -4.72 9.55
C ALA A 146 -11.21 -4.59 8.37
N LEU A 147 -10.70 -4.68 7.14
CA LEU A 147 -11.53 -4.59 5.93
C LEU A 147 -12.60 -5.70 5.90
N ALA A 148 -12.21 -6.95 6.13
CA ALA A 148 -13.16 -8.06 6.14
C ALA A 148 -14.26 -7.86 7.19
N THR A 149 -13.90 -7.44 8.39
CA THR A 149 -14.84 -7.25 9.50
C THR A 149 -15.81 -6.10 9.23
N PHE A 150 -15.30 -4.94 8.79
CA PHE A 150 -16.11 -3.73 8.72
C PHE A 150 -16.92 -3.60 7.43
N PHE A 151 -16.50 -4.28 6.35
CA PHE A 151 -17.30 -4.42 5.13
C PHE A 151 -18.13 -5.72 5.08
N GLY A 152 -18.01 -6.59 6.09
CA GLY A 152 -18.78 -7.84 6.17
C GLY A 152 -18.36 -8.88 5.14
N ILE A 153 -17.10 -8.87 4.67
CA ILE A 153 -16.57 -9.77 3.65
C ILE A 153 -16.47 -11.19 4.20
N LYS A 154 -16.94 -12.17 3.44
CA LYS A 154 -17.00 -13.59 3.86
C LYS A 154 -16.24 -14.57 2.97
N GLY A 155 -15.68 -14.09 1.85
CA GLY A 155 -14.77 -14.88 1.01
C GLY A 155 -13.36 -14.98 1.61
N VAL A 156 -12.36 -15.17 0.77
CA VAL A 156 -10.97 -15.26 1.23
C VAL A 156 -10.53 -13.99 1.96
N ASN A 157 -9.81 -14.16 3.07
CA ASN A 157 -9.26 -13.05 3.85
C ASN A 157 -7.87 -13.42 4.35
N PHE A 158 -6.86 -12.78 3.79
CA PHE A 158 -5.48 -12.87 4.29
C PHE A 158 -4.67 -11.63 3.92
N SER A 159 -3.58 -11.40 4.64
CA SER A 159 -2.59 -10.38 4.34
C SER A 159 -1.32 -11.00 3.79
N ILE A 160 -0.67 -10.25 2.90
CA ILE A 160 0.71 -10.46 2.48
C ILE A 160 1.54 -9.36 3.12
N SER A 161 2.77 -9.67 3.50
CA SER A 161 3.77 -8.69 3.91
C SER A 161 5.07 -9.01 3.18
N SER A 162 5.45 -8.12 2.27
CA SER A 162 6.64 -8.22 1.43
C SER A 162 7.24 -6.84 1.19
N ALA A 163 7.34 -6.04 2.26
CA ALA A 163 7.86 -4.67 2.24
C ALA A 163 7.19 -3.82 1.16
N CYS A 164 7.97 -3.13 0.33
CA CYS A 164 7.45 -2.24 -0.72
C CYS A 164 6.64 -2.97 -1.82
N SER A 165 6.80 -4.29 -1.98
CA SER A 165 6.04 -5.10 -2.95
C SER A 165 4.71 -5.62 -2.42
N THR A 166 4.37 -5.36 -1.18
CA THR A 166 3.15 -5.90 -0.52
C THR A 166 1.90 -5.70 -1.35
N SER A 167 1.62 -4.47 -1.78
CA SER A 167 0.41 -4.16 -2.56
C SER A 167 0.39 -4.86 -3.91
N ALA A 168 1.53 -4.92 -4.61
CA ALA A 168 1.65 -5.62 -5.90
C ALA A 168 1.40 -7.12 -5.74
N HIS A 169 1.94 -7.75 -4.69
CA HIS A 169 1.67 -9.15 -4.38
C HIS A 169 0.21 -9.39 -3.99
N CYS A 170 -0.43 -8.47 -3.27
CA CYS A 170 -1.86 -8.56 -2.96
C CYS A 170 -2.72 -8.52 -4.23
N ILE A 171 -2.39 -7.62 -5.17
CA ILE A 171 -3.10 -7.50 -6.46
C ILE A 171 -2.85 -8.74 -7.33
N GLY A 172 -1.60 -9.22 -7.43
CA GLY A 172 -1.27 -10.43 -8.17
C GLY A 172 -1.95 -11.67 -7.61
N SER A 173 -1.97 -11.82 -6.29
CA SER A 173 -2.71 -12.92 -5.64
C SER A 173 -4.22 -12.80 -5.86
N ALA A 174 -4.78 -11.60 -5.93
CA ALA A 174 -6.18 -11.39 -6.27
C ALA A 174 -6.48 -11.83 -7.72
N LEU A 175 -5.61 -11.47 -8.67
CA LEU A 175 -5.68 -11.97 -10.05
C LEU A 175 -5.73 -13.50 -10.08
N GLU A 176 -4.80 -14.18 -9.41
CA GLU A 176 -4.73 -15.65 -9.37
C GLU A 176 -6.00 -16.29 -8.77
N GLN A 177 -6.57 -15.73 -7.70
CA GLN A 177 -7.81 -16.23 -7.11
C GLN A 177 -9.00 -16.10 -8.08
N ILE A 178 -9.07 -14.99 -8.83
CA ILE A 178 -10.12 -14.77 -9.84
C ILE A 178 -9.90 -15.68 -11.04
N GLN A 179 -8.67 -15.80 -11.55
CA GLN A 179 -8.33 -16.68 -12.67
C GLN A 179 -8.71 -18.15 -12.40
N LEU A 180 -8.55 -18.59 -11.17
CA LEU A 180 -8.92 -19.94 -10.72
C LEU A 180 -10.41 -20.07 -10.39
N GLY A 181 -11.22 -19.03 -10.54
CA GLY A 181 -12.65 -19.04 -10.26
C GLY A 181 -13.01 -19.19 -8.77
N LYS A 182 -12.08 -18.90 -7.86
CA LYS A 182 -12.30 -19.02 -6.41
C LYS A 182 -13.03 -17.82 -5.82
N GLN A 183 -12.88 -16.66 -6.42
CA GLN A 183 -13.55 -15.41 -6.04
C GLN A 183 -14.01 -14.68 -7.30
N LYS A 184 -15.08 -13.90 -7.19
CA LYS A 184 -15.55 -13.01 -8.25
C LYS A 184 -15.08 -11.58 -8.06
N ILE A 185 -14.95 -11.14 -6.80
CA ILE A 185 -14.54 -9.80 -6.43
C ILE A 185 -13.52 -9.90 -5.30
N ILE A 186 -12.44 -9.14 -5.40
CA ILE A 186 -11.45 -9.03 -4.32
C ILE A 186 -11.09 -7.55 -4.10
N LEU A 187 -11.19 -7.09 -2.86
CA LEU A 187 -10.52 -5.87 -2.44
C LEU A 187 -9.03 -6.17 -2.30
N ALA A 188 -8.19 -5.56 -3.13
CA ALA A 188 -6.76 -5.81 -3.16
C ALA A 188 -5.96 -4.52 -3.02
N GLY A 189 -4.84 -4.56 -2.29
CA GLY A 189 -3.99 -3.40 -2.14
C GLY A 189 -3.15 -3.43 -0.87
N GLY A 190 -2.75 -2.26 -0.40
CA GLY A 190 -1.95 -2.14 0.81
C GLY A 190 -1.99 -0.75 1.41
N ALA A 191 -1.48 -0.67 2.63
CA ALA A 191 -1.43 0.57 3.39
C ALA A 191 -0.22 0.58 4.33
N GLU A 192 0.28 1.78 4.60
CA GLU A 192 1.39 1.97 5.54
C GLU A 192 1.14 3.20 6.42
N ASP A 193 1.52 3.12 7.69
CA ASP A 193 1.58 4.30 8.55
C ASP A 193 2.95 4.98 8.43
N GLU A 194 2.99 6.28 8.63
CA GLU A 194 4.22 7.04 8.79
C GLU A 194 4.41 7.34 10.27
N HIS A 195 5.49 6.83 10.84
CA HIS A 195 5.84 7.07 12.23
C HIS A 195 7.35 6.96 12.45
N TRP A 196 7.89 7.79 13.35
CA TRP A 196 9.32 7.88 13.63
C TRP A 196 9.96 6.53 13.99
N THR A 197 9.20 5.58 14.56
CA THR A 197 9.73 4.27 14.96
C THR A 197 10.24 3.44 13.79
N MET A 198 9.55 3.50 12.63
CA MET A 198 10.02 2.87 11.40
C MET A 198 11.04 3.75 10.69
N SER A 199 10.77 5.05 10.62
CA SER A 199 11.61 6.02 9.93
C SER A 199 13.02 6.09 10.52
N SER A 200 13.17 6.02 11.84
CA SER A 200 14.48 6.02 12.50
C SER A 200 15.36 4.81 12.13
N MET A 201 14.76 3.66 11.85
CA MET A 201 15.51 2.48 11.39
C MET A 201 16.09 2.71 9.99
N PHE A 202 15.32 3.28 9.07
CA PHE A 202 15.80 3.65 7.74
C PHE A 202 16.79 4.82 7.78
N ASP A 203 16.61 5.77 8.69
CA ASP A 203 17.57 6.85 8.90
C ASP A 203 18.93 6.32 9.39
N ALA A 204 18.90 5.36 10.33
CA ALA A 204 20.10 4.68 10.81
C ALA A 204 20.85 3.91 9.71
N MET A 205 20.14 3.34 8.74
CA MET A 205 20.72 2.71 7.55
C MET A 205 21.35 3.70 6.57
N GLY A 206 21.04 4.99 6.68
CA GLY A 206 21.45 5.99 5.69
C GLY A 206 20.62 5.96 4.40
N ALA A 207 19.42 5.41 4.45
CA ALA A 207 18.58 5.23 3.26
C ALA A 207 17.66 6.43 2.99
N LEU A 208 17.46 7.33 3.97
CA LEU A 208 16.59 8.50 3.84
C LEU A 208 17.34 9.71 3.27
N SER A 209 16.63 10.51 2.48
CA SER A 209 17.10 11.81 2.02
C SER A 209 17.33 12.75 3.20
N SER A 210 18.50 13.34 3.32
CA SER A 210 18.88 14.25 4.39
C SER A 210 19.44 15.59 3.92
N SER A 211 19.84 15.69 2.65
CA SER A 211 20.39 16.94 2.07
C SER A 211 19.32 17.98 1.75
N TYR A 212 18.04 17.58 1.78
CA TYR A 212 16.92 18.45 1.38
C TYR A 212 16.02 18.85 2.54
N ASN A 213 16.50 18.83 3.78
CA ASN A 213 15.70 19.21 4.96
C ASN A 213 15.10 20.61 4.86
N GLU A 214 15.82 21.57 4.26
CA GLU A 214 15.39 22.95 4.07
C GLU A 214 14.58 23.18 2.76
N SER A 215 14.45 22.15 1.93
CA SER A 215 13.69 22.18 0.69
C SER A 215 12.96 20.85 0.45
N PRO A 216 12.02 20.48 1.33
CA PRO A 216 11.39 19.16 1.36
C PRO A 216 10.77 18.73 0.04
N GLU A 217 10.19 19.69 -0.68
CA GLU A 217 9.52 19.46 -1.97
C GLU A 217 10.46 18.97 -3.07
N LYS A 218 11.77 19.10 -2.87
CA LYS A 218 12.81 18.66 -3.82
C LYS A 218 13.46 17.33 -3.45
N ALA A 219 13.13 16.74 -2.31
CA ALA A 219 13.85 15.61 -1.77
C ALA A 219 13.65 14.32 -2.57
N SER A 220 12.40 14.00 -2.91
CA SER A 220 12.10 12.82 -3.74
C SER A 220 12.32 13.19 -5.21
N ARG A 221 13.42 12.66 -5.77
CA ARG A 221 13.89 13.00 -7.13
C ARG A 221 14.47 11.78 -7.84
N PRO A 222 13.62 10.76 -8.12
CA PRO A 222 14.07 9.53 -8.76
C PRO A 222 14.85 9.80 -10.05
N PHE A 223 15.91 9.02 -10.28
CA PHE A 223 16.81 9.09 -11.43
C PHE A 223 17.61 10.39 -11.58
N ASP A 224 17.41 11.38 -10.71
CA ASP A 224 18.24 12.60 -10.69
C ASP A 224 19.66 12.31 -10.19
N LYS A 225 20.64 13.05 -10.72
CA LYS A 225 22.05 12.88 -10.32
C LYS A 225 22.32 13.25 -8.87
N ASP A 226 21.54 14.18 -8.32
CA ASP A 226 21.71 14.72 -6.97
C ASP A 226 20.73 14.05 -5.96
N ARG A 227 20.14 12.90 -6.30
CA ARG A 227 19.31 12.13 -5.38
C ARG A 227 20.16 11.55 -4.25
N ASP A 228 19.64 11.55 -3.04
CA ASP A 228 20.39 11.17 -1.83
C ASP A 228 19.67 10.18 -0.90
N GLY A 229 18.50 9.69 -1.29
CA GLY A 229 17.71 8.76 -0.50
C GLY A 229 16.20 8.92 -0.72
N PHE A 230 15.41 8.05 -0.13
CA PHE A 230 13.96 8.14 -0.22
C PHE A 230 13.37 8.96 0.93
N VAL A 231 12.09 9.32 0.82
CA VAL A 231 11.33 10.02 1.85
C VAL A 231 10.22 9.10 2.35
N ILE A 232 10.16 8.86 3.65
CA ILE A 232 9.09 8.08 4.27
C ILE A 232 7.77 8.83 4.12
N ALA A 233 6.71 8.08 3.78
CA ALA A 233 5.34 8.58 3.70
C ALA A 233 4.35 7.52 4.18
N GLY A 234 3.22 7.97 4.69
CA GLY A 234 2.06 7.13 4.95
C GLY A 234 1.09 7.11 3.77
N GLY A 235 0.13 6.20 3.81
CA GLY A 235 -0.92 6.13 2.81
C GLY A 235 -1.55 4.77 2.64
N ALA A 236 -2.46 4.69 1.68
CA ALA A 236 -3.10 3.45 1.23
C ALA A 236 -3.52 3.56 -0.23
N GLY A 237 -3.48 2.43 -0.93
CA GLY A 237 -4.08 2.26 -2.25
C GLY A 237 -4.86 0.95 -2.29
N MET A 238 -6.15 1.04 -2.65
CA MET A 238 -7.05 -0.10 -2.70
C MET A 238 -7.75 -0.15 -4.04
N LEU A 239 -7.85 -1.36 -4.58
CA LEU A 239 -8.54 -1.66 -5.84
C LEU A 239 -9.70 -2.63 -5.58
N VAL A 240 -10.76 -2.47 -6.35
CA VAL A 240 -11.75 -3.52 -6.59
C VAL A 240 -11.28 -4.29 -7.82
N VAL A 241 -10.81 -5.52 -7.62
CA VAL A 241 -10.45 -6.45 -8.68
C VAL A 241 -11.62 -7.40 -8.88
N GLU A 242 -12.10 -7.51 -10.10
CA GLU A 242 -13.36 -8.18 -10.43
C GLU A 242 -13.21 -9.10 -11.64
N GLU A 243 -13.91 -10.23 -11.64
CA GLU A 243 -14.02 -11.09 -12.82
C GLU A 243 -14.68 -10.32 -13.97
N LEU A 244 -14.08 -10.38 -15.16
CA LEU A 244 -14.55 -9.62 -16.32
C LEU A 244 -16.01 -9.88 -16.64
N ASP A 245 -16.42 -11.16 -16.70
CA ASP A 245 -17.81 -11.52 -17.06
C ASP A 245 -18.81 -10.93 -16.05
N HIS A 246 -18.48 -11.00 -14.74
CA HIS A 246 -19.28 -10.39 -13.68
C HIS A 246 -19.35 -8.85 -13.81
N ALA A 247 -18.23 -8.19 -14.16
CA ALA A 247 -18.20 -6.75 -14.38
C ALA A 247 -19.07 -6.33 -15.57
N LEU A 248 -18.99 -7.08 -16.68
CA LEU A 248 -19.81 -6.84 -17.88
C LEU A 248 -21.30 -7.07 -17.63
N GLU A 249 -21.67 -8.15 -16.91
CA GLU A 249 -23.08 -8.44 -16.56
C GLU A 249 -23.76 -7.32 -15.79
N ARG A 250 -23.00 -6.56 -14.97
CA ARG A 250 -23.53 -5.43 -14.21
C ARG A 250 -23.28 -4.06 -14.86
N ASN A 251 -22.71 -4.02 -16.09
CA ASN A 251 -22.33 -2.80 -16.81
C ASN A 251 -21.39 -1.90 -15.97
N ALA A 252 -20.36 -2.50 -15.36
CA ALA A 252 -19.37 -1.76 -14.59
C ALA A 252 -18.50 -0.89 -15.49
N ASP A 253 -18.09 0.26 -14.98
CA ASP A 253 -16.97 1.01 -15.56
C ASP A 253 -15.67 0.24 -15.28
N ILE A 254 -14.90 -0.04 -16.33
CA ILE A 254 -13.66 -0.80 -16.26
C ILE A 254 -12.49 0.13 -16.54
N TYR A 255 -11.60 0.29 -15.56
CA TYR A 255 -10.38 1.09 -15.71
C TYR A 255 -9.31 0.39 -16.53
N ALA A 256 -9.08 -0.89 -16.24
CA ALA A 256 -8.05 -1.69 -16.88
C ALA A 256 -8.29 -3.18 -16.66
N GLU A 257 -7.64 -4.02 -17.46
CA GLU A 257 -7.50 -5.45 -17.23
C GLU A 257 -6.11 -5.76 -16.68
N ILE A 258 -6.02 -6.66 -15.71
CA ILE A 258 -4.75 -7.18 -15.22
C ILE A 258 -4.36 -8.37 -16.08
N THR A 259 -3.42 -8.17 -16.98
CA THR A 259 -3.07 -9.15 -18.02
C THR A 259 -1.78 -9.91 -17.73
N GLY A 260 -0.95 -9.42 -16.79
CA GLY A 260 0.28 -10.06 -16.41
C GLY A 260 0.67 -9.78 -14.96
N TYR A 261 1.30 -10.76 -14.33
CA TYR A 261 1.85 -10.69 -12.99
C TYR A 261 3.14 -11.50 -12.90
N GLY A 262 4.16 -10.93 -12.30
CA GLY A 262 5.42 -11.59 -12.02
C GLY A 262 5.85 -11.39 -10.58
N ALA A 263 6.38 -12.43 -9.97
CA ALA A 263 7.00 -12.37 -8.66
C ALA A 263 8.26 -13.23 -8.65
N THR A 264 9.34 -12.68 -8.14
CA THR A 264 10.65 -13.31 -8.03
C THR A 264 11.34 -12.88 -6.76
N SER A 265 12.41 -13.56 -6.39
CA SER A 265 13.31 -13.16 -5.30
C SER A 265 14.71 -13.01 -5.88
N ASP A 266 15.44 -11.99 -5.44
CA ASP A 266 16.85 -11.84 -5.76
C ASP A 266 17.69 -12.96 -5.12
N GLY A 267 17.46 -13.21 -3.83
CA GLY A 267 18.12 -14.28 -3.09
C GLY A 267 19.63 -14.07 -2.89
N ASP A 268 20.11 -12.85 -3.12
CA ASP A 268 21.53 -12.49 -3.10
C ASP A 268 21.91 -11.72 -1.82
N ASP A 269 21.37 -10.56 -1.60
CA ASP A 269 21.64 -9.70 -0.46
C ASP A 269 20.36 -9.22 0.22
N MET A 270 20.42 -8.93 1.54
CA MET A 270 19.24 -8.47 2.29
C MET A 270 18.83 -7.03 1.96
N VAL A 271 19.73 -6.21 1.44
CA VAL A 271 19.54 -4.76 1.27
C VAL A 271 19.84 -4.30 -0.16
N HIS A 272 20.90 -4.84 -0.77
CA HIS A 272 21.37 -4.40 -2.09
C HIS A 272 20.71 -5.23 -3.20
N PRO A 273 19.92 -4.61 -4.10
CA PRO A 273 19.32 -5.34 -5.21
C PRO A 273 20.39 -5.70 -6.25
N SER A 274 20.38 -6.94 -6.74
CA SER A 274 21.23 -7.36 -7.85
C SER A 274 20.75 -6.81 -9.20
N GLY A 275 19.47 -6.49 -9.30
CA GLY A 275 18.75 -6.15 -10.54
C GLY A 275 18.23 -7.36 -11.31
N GLU A 276 18.75 -8.56 -11.06
CA GLU A 276 18.33 -9.78 -11.75
C GLU A 276 16.90 -10.17 -11.35
N GLY A 277 16.57 -10.11 -10.06
CA GLY A 277 15.22 -10.42 -9.57
C GLY A 277 14.17 -9.50 -10.17
N ALA A 278 14.43 -8.19 -10.25
CA ALA A 278 13.51 -7.23 -10.87
C ALA A 278 13.36 -7.48 -12.38
N THR A 279 14.45 -7.77 -13.09
CA THR A 279 14.42 -8.14 -14.52
C THR A 279 13.54 -9.37 -14.74
N ASN A 280 13.78 -10.44 -14.00
CA ASN A 280 13.02 -11.69 -14.13
C ASN A 280 11.55 -11.50 -13.76
N CYS A 281 11.24 -10.65 -12.77
CA CYS A 281 9.88 -10.30 -12.39
C CYS A 281 9.12 -9.63 -13.55
N MET A 282 9.74 -8.62 -14.18
CA MET A 282 9.14 -7.92 -15.32
C MET A 282 8.97 -8.84 -16.54
N LEU A 283 9.98 -9.66 -16.85
CA LEU A 283 9.89 -10.64 -17.96
C LEU A 283 8.73 -11.62 -17.77
N LYS A 284 8.53 -12.15 -16.55
CA LYS A 284 7.38 -13.02 -16.26
C LYS A 284 6.04 -12.32 -16.45
N ALA A 285 5.92 -11.06 -16.06
CA ALA A 285 4.70 -10.30 -16.25
C ALA A 285 4.42 -10.04 -17.74
N VAL A 286 5.46 -9.71 -18.53
CA VAL A 286 5.36 -9.54 -19.99
C VAL A 286 5.03 -10.86 -20.69
N GLU A 287 5.68 -11.96 -20.31
CA GLU A 287 5.39 -13.30 -20.84
C GLU A 287 3.92 -13.69 -20.61
N MET A 288 3.42 -13.47 -19.40
CA MET A 288 2.00 -13.73 -19.09
C MET A 288 1.06 -12.82 -19.89
N HIS A 289 1.43 -11.56 -20.10
CA HIS A 289 0.67 -10.63 -20.96
C HIS A 289 0.63 -11.08 -22.43
N GLY A 290 1.70 -11.72 -22.92
CA GLY A 290 1.78 -12.27 -24.28
C GLY A 290 1.89 -11.23 -25.40
N LYS A 291 2.31 -10.00 -25.08
CA LYS A 291 2.56 -8.93 -26.06
C LYS A 291 3.89 -8.23 -25.74
N ASP A 292 4.59 -7.78 -26.78
CA ASP A 292 5.92 -7.19 -26.64
C ASP A 292 5.91 -5.67 -26.41
N ASN A 293 4.77 -4.99 -26.60
CA ASN A 293 4.69 -3.54 -26.50
C ASN A 293 4.26 -3.11 -25.09
N ILE A 294 5.15 -2.42 -24.40
CA ILE A 294 4.89 -1.75 -23.13
C ILE A 294 5.05 -0.24 -23.35
N ASP A 295 3.99 0.53 -23.18
CA ASP A 295 3.97 1.95 -23.42
C ASP A 295 4.47 2.77 -22.23
N TYR A 296 4.29 2.25 -21.01
CA TYR A 296 4.63 2.95 -19.78
C TYR A 296 5.08 1.99 -18.68
N ILE A 297 6.14 2.34 -17.96
CA ILE A 297 6.62 1.63 -16.78
C ILE A 297 6.60 2.57 -15.58
N ASN A 298 5.79 2.25 -14.57
CA ASN A 298 5.88 2.89 -13.27
C ASN A 298 6.95 2.14 -12.45
N ALA A 299 8.18 2.61 -12.54
CA ALA A 299 9.30 2.01 -11.81
C ALA A 299 9.18 2.28 -10.31
N HIS A 300 9.76 1.39 -9.49
CA HIS A 300 9.84 1.62 -8.04
C HIS A 300 10.54 2.94 -7.70
N GLY A 301 11.66 3.26 -8.36
CA GLY A 301 12.29 4.58 -8.42
C GLY A 301 12.20 5.39 -7.13
N THR A 302 12.92 4.96 -6.07
CA THR A 302 12.76 5.52 -4.72
C THR A 302 13.62 6.73 -4.43
N SER A 303 14.37 7.25 -5.43
CA SER A 303 15.34 8.34 -5.22
C SER A 303 16.58 7.89 -4.44
N THR A 304 16.84 6.59 -4.37
CA THR A 304 18.08 6.07 -3.74
C THR A 304 19.20 5.95 -4.76
N PRO A 305 20.47 6.22 -4.37
CA PRO A 305 21.61 6.15 -5.29
C PRO A 305 21.73 4.81 -6.01
N ALA A 306 21.61 3.69 -5.29
CA ALA A 306 21.75 2.35 -5.86
C ALA A 306 20.46 1.81 -6.49
N GLY A 307 19.31 2.01 -5.83
CA GLY A 307 18.03 1.40 -6.26
C GLY A 307 17.56 1.89 -7.62
N ASP A 308 17.69 3.18 -7.90
CA ASP A 308 17.25 3.75 -9.18
C ASP A 308 18.13 3.24 -10.35
N LEU A 309 19.44 3.05 -10.13
CA LEU A 309 20.35 2.57 -11.17
C LEU A 309 20.08 1.11 -11.54
N SER A 310 19.72 0.25 -10.61
CA SER A 310 19.39 -1.14 -10.92
C SER A 310 18.17 -1.26 -11.85
N LEU A 311 17.27 -0.29 -11.81
CA LEU A 311 16.11 -0.24 -12.72
C LEU A 311 16.44 0.32 -14.11
N ILE A 312 17.43 1.20 -14.25
CA ILE A 312 17.86 1.77 -15.55
C ILE A 312 18.40 0.68 -16.47
N HIS A 313 19.11 -0.31 -15.94
CA HIS A 313 19.75 -1.36 -16.72
C HIS A 313 18.80 -2.48 -17.18
N ILE A 314 17.57 -2.46 -16.74
CA ILE A 314 16.55 -3.43 -17.15
C ILE A 314 15.92 -3.03 -18.47
#